data_eca29e8c127ae0fe8eec055535ac1251
#
_entry.id   eca29e8c127ae0fe8eec055535ac1251
#
_cell.length_a   1.000
_cell.length_b   1.000
_cell.length_c   1.000
_cell.angle_alpha   90.00
_cell.angle_beta   90.00
_cell.angle_gamma   90.00
#
_symmetry.space_group_name_H-M   'P 1'
#
loop_
_entity.id
_entity.type
_entity.pdbx_description
1 polymer ?
#
loop_
_entity_poly.entity_id
_entity_poly.type
_entity_poly.pdbx_seq_one_letter_code
_entity_poly.pdbx_strand_id
1 'polypeptide(L)'
;MGKRTLGDILLSQGRVTQAQIDDAIELQHTAPDRLRIGRILVQEGVIDENTLAAALAEAHDLRALDLSRVTVPLEVARLLPREVAMRHVTVPIRADVDSVIIAVADPVDVVALDDLRARLPGRQLQIVVAPEFQIALNGHHYMIGSDFIL
;
A
#
# COMPACT_ATOMS: atom_id res chain seq x y z
N MET A 1 -22.28 0.50 -14.35
CA MET A 1 -21.96 -0.58 -13.42
C MET A 1 -21.13 -0.06 -12.27
N GLY A 2 -21.52 -0.42 -11.07
CA GLY A 2 -20.82 0.05 -9.89
C GLY A 2 -19.42 -0.50 -9.75
N LYS A 3 -18.58 0.27 -9.06
CA LYS A 3 -17.23 -0.15 -8.72
C LYS A 3 -17.30 -1.34 -7.76
N ARG A 4 -16.53 -2.39 -8.04
CA ARG A 4 -16.47 -3.53 -7.13
C ARG A 4 -15.73 -3.15 -5.86
N THR A 5 -16.28 -3.52 -4.72
CA THR A 5 -15.63 -3.28 -3.43
C THR A 5 -14.57 -4.36 -3.17
N LEU A 6 -13.69 -4.09 -2.21
CA LEU A 6 -12.71 -5.07 -1.78
C LEU A 6 -13.37 -6.38 -1.37
N GLY A 7 -14.48 -6.30 -0.60
CA GLY A 7 -15.23 -7.48 -0.17
C GLY A 7 -15.79 -8.26 -1.35
N ASP A 8 -16.34 -7.57 -2.33
CA ASP A 8 -16.89 -8.22 -3.53
C ASP A 8 -15.81 -9.01 -4.28
N ILE A 9 -14.63 -8.42 -4.42
CA ILE A 9 -13.52 -9.05 -5.12
C ILE A 9 -13.06 -10.30 -4.38
N LEU A 10 -12.86 -10.19 -3.07
CA LEU A 10 -12.40 -11.31 -2.25
C LEU A 10 -13.42 -12.44 -2.23
N LEU A 11 -14.71 -12.12 -2.17
CA LEU A 11 -15.78 -13.11 -2.25
C LEU A 11 -15.77 -13.84 -3.58
N SER A 12 -15.66 -13.10 -4.69
CA SER A 12 -15.67 -13.67 -6.02
C SER A 12 -14.46 -14.58 -6.28
N GLN A 13 -13.35 -14.30 -5.60
CA GLN A 13 -12.14 -15.12 -5.70
C GLN A 13 -12.12 -16.30 -4.75
N GLY A 14 -13.15 -16.43 -3.92
CA GLY A 14 -13.21 -17.51 -2.94
C GLY A 14 -12.20 -17.37 -1.80
N ARG A 15 -11.66 -16.17 -1.61
CA ARG A 15 -10.66 -15.92 -0.56
C ARG A 15 -11.27 -15.72 0.81
N VAL A 16 -12.51 -15.27 0.84
CA VAL A 16 -13.26 -15.04 2.09
C VAL A 16 -14.68 -15.54 1.95
N THR A 17 -15.33 -15.76 3.08
CA THR A 17 -16.76 -16.05 3.14
C THR A 17 -17.49 -14.78 3.58
N GLN A 18 -18.81 -14.74 3.33
CA GLN A 18 -19.63 -13.62 3.81
C GLN A 18 -19.57 -13.49 5.33
N ALA A 19 -19.54 -14.61 6.04
CA ALA A 19 -19.43 -14.59 7.50
C ALA A 19 -18.13 -13.93 7.96
N GLN A 20 -17.03 -14.20 7.27
CA GLN A 20 -15.73 -13.58 7.61
C GLN A 20 -15.75 -12.07 7.37
N ILE A 21 -16.41 -11.63 6.31
CA ILE A 21 -16.57 -10.20 6.05
C ILE A 21 -17.43 -9.56 7.13
N ASP A 22 -18.53 -10.19 7.49
CA ASP A 22 -19.44 -9.68 8.51
C ASP A 22 -18.72 -9.56 9.87
N ASP A 23 -17.92 -10.55 10.22
CA ASP A 23 -17.12 -10.52 11.43
C ASP A 23 -16.09 -9.37 11.40
N ALA A 24 -15.46 -9.16 10.26
CA ALA A 24 -14.50 -8.06 10.11
C ALA A 24 -15.16 -6.70 10.24
N ILE A 25 -16.36 -6.54 9.68
CA ILE A 25 -17.13 -5.31 9.82
C ILE A 25 -17.47 -5.06 11.28
N GLU A 26 -17.88 -6.10 12.00
CA GLU A 26 -18.19 -5.98 13.42
C GLU A 26 -16.97 -5.59 14.23
N LEU A 27 -15.82 -6.20 13.96
CA LEU A 27 -14.56 -5.85 14.60
C LEU A 27 -14.15 -4.40 14.28
N GLN A 28 -14.39 -3.94 13.06
CA GLN A 28 -14.11 -2.57 12.68
C GLN A 28 -14.92 -1.57 13.52
N HIS A 29 -16.18 -1.89 13.79
CA HIS A 29 -17.04 -1.02 14.59
C HIS A 29 -16.61 -0.95 16.05
N THR A 30 -16.02 -2.02 16.58
CA THR A 30 -15.61 -2.09 17.97
C THR A 30 -14.15 -1.71 18.19
N ALA A 31 -13.34 -1.68 17.14
CA ALA A 31 -11.92 -1.39 17.25
C ALA A 31 -11.70 0.11 17.51
N PRO A 32 -10.89 0.46 18.52
CA PRO A 32 -10.62 1.87 18.81
C PRO A 32 -9.84 2.59 17.71
N ASP A 33 -9.07 1.87 16.91
CA ASP A 33 -8.17 2.43 15.91
C ASP A 33 -8.77 2.51 14.52
N ARG A 34 -10.03 2.17 14.34
CA ARG A 34 -10.75 2.22 13.06
C ARG A 34 -9.96 1.60 11.91
N LEU A 35 -9.44 0.41 12.12
CA LEU A 35 -8.73 -0.31 11.08
C LEU A 35 -9.64 -0.58 9.88
N ARG A 36 -9.06 -0.54 8.69
CA ARG A 36 -9.82 -0.90 7.49
C ARG A 36 -10.06 -2.39 7.44
N ILE A 37 -11.15 -2.80 6.81
CA ILE A 37 -11.59 -4.19 6.74
C ILE A 37 -10.49 -5.10 6.19
N GLY A 38 -9.78 -4.66 5.15
CA GLY A 38 -8.68 -5.45 4.59
C GLY A 38 -7.60 -5.75 5.61
N ARG A 39 -7.22 -4.75 6.41
CA ARG A 39 -6.19 -4.94 7.43
C ARG A 39 -6.68 -5.89 8.53
N ILE A 40 -7.95 -5.81 8.89
CA ILE A 40 -8.54 -6.73 9.87
C ILE A 40 -8.49 -8.15 9.35
N LEU A 41 -8.85 -8.38 8.08
CA LEU A 41 -8.81 -9.70 7.48
C LEU A 41 -7.40 -10.29 7.49
N VAL A 42 -6.39 -9.48 7.28
CA VAL A 42 -5.00 -9.93 7.36
C VAL A 42 -4.64 -10.28 8.81
N GLN A 43 -5.00 -9.44 9.77
CA GLN A 43 -4.69 -9.67 11.19
C GLN A 43 -5.37 -10.92 11.71
N GLU A 44 -6.58 -11.21 11.24
CA GLU A 44 -7.32 -12.40 11.62
C GLU A 44 -6.86 -13.66 10.87
N GLY A 45 -5.89 -13.52 9.98
CA GLY A 45 -5.34 -14.67 9.25
C GLY A 45 -6.23 -15.19 8.13
N VAL A 46 -7.25 -14.43 7.74
CA VAL A 46 -8.18 -14.85 6.69
C VAL A 46 -7.54 -14.75 5.30
N ILE A 47 -6.78 -13.68 5.08
CA ILE A 47 -6.02 -13.48 3.85
C ILE A 47 -4.60 -13.05 4.19
N ASP A 48 -3.68 -13.20 3.24
CA ASP A 48 -2.33 -12.67 3.41
C ASP A 48 -2.21 -11.27 2.81
N GLU A 49 -1.08 -10.62 3.05
CA GLU A 49 -0.86 -9.26 2.56
C GLU A 49 -0.78 -9.18 1.05
N ASN A 50 -0.26 -10.20 0.38
CA ASN A 50 -0.22 -10.24 -1.08
C ASN A 50 -1.62 -10.29 -1.67
N THR A 51 -2.51 -11.08 -1.09
CA THR A 51 -3.91 -11.16 -1.49
C THR A 51 -4.59 -9.81 -1.31
N LEU A 52 -4.35 -9.16 -0.17
CA LEU A 52 -4.91 -7.83 0.10
C LEU A 52 -4.44 -6.80 -0.92
N ALA A 53 -3.14 -6.76 -1.21
CA ALA A 53 -2.59 -5.79 -2.16
C ALA A 53 -3.19 -5.98 -3.55
N ALA A 54 -3.30 -7.22 -4.00
CA ALA A 54 -3.88 -7.52 -5.32
C ALA A 54 -5.36 -7.11 -5.38
N ALA A 55 -6.12 -7.38 -4.33
CA ALA A 55 -7.54 -7.03 -4.28
C ALA A 55 -7.76 -5.53 -4.20
N LEU A 56 -6.94 -4.81 -3.43
CA LEU A 56 -7.00 -3.36 -3.36
C LEU A 56 -6.69 -2.72 -4.71
N ALA A 57 -5.67 -3.23 -5.40
CA ALA A 57 -5.31 -2.74 -6.71
C ALA A 57 -6.48 -2.92 -7.69
N GLU A 58 -7.10 -4.09 -7.69
CA GLU A 58 -8.25 -4.35 -8.55
C GLU A 58 -9.43 -3.45 -8.21
N ALA A 59 -9.72 -3.27 -6.92
CA ALA A 59 -10.83 -2.43 -6.47
C ALA A 59 -10.67 -0.97 -6.89
N HIS A 60 -9.43 -0.50 -7.02
CA HIS A 60 -9.14 0.91 -7.34
C HIS A 60 -8.55 1.10 -8.72
N ASP A 61 -8.62 0.07 -9.55
CA ASP A 61 -8.13 0.11 -10.93
C ASP A 61 -6.65 0.52 -11.00
N LEU A 62 -5.87 -0.04 -10.11
CA LEU A 62 -4.43 0.20 -10.00
C LEU A 62 -3.67 -1.10 -10.25
N ARG A 63 -2.35 -0.99 -10.40
CA ARG A 63 -1.49 -2.16 -10.53
C ARG A 63 -0.97 -2.56 -9.16
N ALA A 64 -0.88 -3.87 -8.94
CA ALA A 64 -0.19 -4.42 -7.79
C ALA A 64 1.24 -4.78 -8.19
N LEU A 65 2.20 -4.47 -7.32
CA LEU A 65 3.60 -4.77 -7.56
C LEU A 65 4.18 -5.63 -6.46
N ASP A 66 5.07 -6.54 -6.87
CA ASP A 66 5.90 -7.32 -5.96
C ASP A 66 7.24 -6.58 -5.83
N LEU A 67 7.44 -5.87 -4.73
CA LEU A 67 8.66 -5.07 -4.54
C LEU A 67 9.90 -5.92 -4.30
N SER A 68 9.74 -7.21 -4.03
CA SER A 68 10.90 -8.09 -3.90
C SER A 68 11.67 -8.23 -5.22
N ARG A 69 11.03 -7.90 -6.33
CA ARG A 69 11.64 -7.95 -7.67
C ARG A 69 12.04 -6.58 -8.20
N VAL A 70 11.87 -5.54 -7.39
CA VAL A 70 12.13 -4.16 -7.80
C VAL A 70 13.35 -3.65 -7.05
N THR A 71 14.30 -3.08 -7.78
CA THR A 71 15.42 -2.38 -7.17
C THR A 71 15.13 -0.89 -7.22
N VAL A 72 15.10 -0.26 -6.06
CA VAL A 72 14.82 1.18 -5.94
C VAL A 72 16.15 1.92 -5.88
N PRO A 73 16.46 2.77 -6.88
CA PRO A 73 17.66 3.60 -6.81
C PRO A 73 17.63 4.50 -5.59
N LEU A 74 18.79 4.72 -4.99
CA LEU A 74 18.90 5.52 -3.77
C LEU A 74 18.38 6.94 -3.98
N GLU A 75 18.70 7.57 -5.12
CA GLU A 75 18.23 8.91 -5.41
C GLU A 75 16.70 9.00 -5.55
N VAL A 76 16.06 7.90 -5.98
CA VAL A 76 14.60 7.86 -6.05
C VAL A 76 14.00 7.70 -4.65
N ALA A 77 14.56 6.80 -3.86
CA ALA A 77 14.09 6.57 -2.51
C ALA A 77 14.20 7.84 -1.66
N ARG A 78 15.21 8.66 -1.91
CA ARG A 78 15.43 9.90 -1.17
C ARG A 78 14.49 11.04 -1.57
N LEU A 79 13.63 10.84 -2.55
CA LEU A 79 12.65 11.87 -2.93
C LEU A 79 11.66 12.17 -1.82
N LEU A 80 11.41 11.18 -0.96
CA LEU A 80 10.57 11.38 0.23
C LEU A 80 11.43 11.25 1.48
N PRO A 81 11.24 12.14 2.48
CA PRO A 81 11.87 11.94 3.78
C PRO A 81 11.41 10.61 4.38
N ARG A 82 12.32 9.93 5.05
CA ARG A 82 12.04 8.65 5.69
C ARG A 82 10.80 8.68 6.56
N GLU A 83 10.65 9.74 7.35
CA GLU A 83 9.53 9.88 8.27
C GLU A 83 8.19 9.93 7.54
N VAL A 84 8.17 10.59 6.40
CA VAL A 84 6.98 10.68 5.56
C VAL A 84 6.67 9.32 4.94
N ALA A 85 7.68 8.66 4.42
CA ALA A 85 7.51 7.34 3.82
C ALA A 85 6.99 6.32 4.83
N MET A 86 7.51 6.36 6.05
CA MET A 86 7.06 5.45 7.11
C MET A 86 5.66 5.79 7.62
N ARG A 87 5.39 7.09 7.77
CA ARG A 87 4.08 7.54 8.27
C ARG A 87 2.94 7.09 7.35
N HIS A 88 3.15 7.20 6.06
CA HIS A 88 2.12 6.89 5.07
C HIS A 88 2.24 5.48 4.48
N VAL A 89 3.21 4.72 4.93
CA VAL A 89 3.53 3.37 4.43
C VAL A 89 3.60 3.39 2.90
N THR A 90 4.61 4.10 2.40
CA THR A 90 4.80 4.33 0.97
C THR A 90 6.28 4.37 0.65
N VAL A 91 6.63 4.07 -0.59
CA VAL A 91 8.00 4.20 -1.07
C VAL A 91 7.99 4.60 -2.54
N PRO A 92 8.73 5.65 -2.93
CA PRO A 92 8.91 5.94 -4.34
C PRO A 92 9.81 4.88 -4.96
N ILE A 93 9.44 4.37 -6.13
CA ILE A 93 10.16 3.26 -6.74
C ILE A 93 10.81 3.62 -8.07
N ARG A 94 10.30 4.64 -8.73
CA ARG A 94 10.85 5.11 -10.00
C ARG A 94 10.48 6.56 -10.21
N ALA A 95 11.38 7.34 -10.79
CA ALA A 95 11.10 8.74 -11.06
C ALA A 95 11.82 9.21 -12.33
N ASP A 96 11.18 10.15 -13.02
CA ASP A 96 11.82 10.93 -14.07
C ASP A 96 11.51 12.41 -13.80
N VAL A 97 11.80 13.27 -14.75
CA VAL A 97 11.63 14.72 -14.59
C VAL A 97 10.17 15.10 -14.32
N ASP A 98 9.24 14.41 -14.97
CA ASP A 98 7.82 14.77 -14.99
C ASP A 98 6.94 13.90 -14.10
N SER A 99 7.42 12.75 -13.64
CA SER A 99 6.58 11.80 -12.94
C SER A 99 7.35 11.01 -11.89
N VAL A 100 6.61 10.43 -10.97
CA VAL A 100 7.15 9.51 -9.97
C VAL A 100 6.14 8.40 -9.74
N ILE A 101 6.63 7.16 -9.68
CA ILE A 101 5.80 6.00 -9.34
C ILE A 101 6.02 5.71 -7.87
N ILE A 102 4.95 5.70 -7.11
CA ILE A 102 4.97 5.47 -5.66
C ILE A 102 4.16 4.23 -5.34
N ALA A 103 4.77 3.32 -4.58
CA ALA A 103 4.07 2.16 -4.05
C ALA A 103 3.42 2.54 -2.72
N VAL A 104 2.16 2.20 -2.57
CA VAL A 104 1.40 2.47 -1.35
C VAL A 104 0.74 1.18 -0.87
N ALA A 105 0.56 1.06 0.44
CA ALA A 105 -0.17 -0.07 1.02
C ALA A 105 -1.68 0.19 0.99
N ASP A 106 -2.10 1.45 1.13
CA ASP A 106 -3.50 1.83 1.19
C ASP A 106 -3.79 2.94 0.17
N PRO A 107 -4.36 2.60 -1.00
CA PRO A 107 -4.61 3.60 -2.04
C PRO A 107 -5.81 4.51 -1.75
N VAL A 108 -6.56 4.26 -0.68
CA VAL A 108 -7.71 5.09 -0.32
C VAL A 108 -7.38 6.14 0.74
N ASP A 109 -6.13 6.22 1.18
CA ASP A 109 -5.72 7.24 2.15
C ASP A 109 -5.47 8.56 1.41
N VAL A 110 -6.54 9.34 1.27
CA VAL A 110 -6.52 10.61 0.53
C VAL A 110 -5.57 11.61 1.18
N VAL A 111 -5.52 11.63 2.50
CA VAL A 111 -4.63 12.54 3.25
C VAL A 111 -3.18 12.26 2.92
N ALA A 112 -2.81 10.98 2.90
CA ALA A 112 -1.45 10.58 2.53
C ALA A 112 -1.13 10.98 1.09
N LEU A 113 -2.04 10.71 0.15
CA LEU A 113 -1.82 11.03 -1.26
C LEU A 113 -1.67 12.53 -1.47
N ASP A 114 -2.47 13.35 -0.80
CA ASP A 114 -2.37 14.80 -0.89
C ASP A 114 -1.04 15.31 -0.33
N ASP A 115 -0.60 14.74 0.78
CA ASP A 115 0.70 15.09 1.37
C ASP A 115 1.85 14.74 0.42
N LEU A 116 1.77 13.56 -0.21
CA LEU A 116 2.79 13.15 -1.18
C LEU A 116 2.83 14.10 -2.38
N ARG A 117 1.68 14.50 -2.90
CA ARG A 117 1.63 15.45 -4.01
C ARG A 117 2.25 16.79 -3.63
N ALA A 118 2.01 17.25 -2.42
CA ALA A 118 2.55 18.51 -1.94
C ALA A 118 4.08 18.47 -1.81
N ARG A 119 4.63 17.31 -1.51
CA ARG A 119 6.07 17.13 -1.33
C ARG A 119 6.83 16.90 -2.63
N LEU A 120 6.13 16.58 -3.71
CA LEU A 120 6.72 16.28 -5.01
C LEU A 120 6.13 17.19 -6.08
N PRO A 121 6.27 18.52 -5.92
CA PRO A 121 5.69 19.47 -6.87
C PRO A 121 6.33 19.34 -8.25
N GLY A 122 5.52 19.56 -9.28
CA GLY A 122 5.98 19.47 -10.66
C GLY A 122 6.05 18.06 -11.22
N ARG A 123 5.74 17.05 -10.43
CA ARG A 123 5.73 15.66 -10.88
C ARG A 123 4.35 15.05 -10.74
N GLN A 124 3.96 14.29 -11.76
CA GLN A 124 2.71 13.54 -11.72
C GLN A 124 2.92 12.25 -10.94
N LEU A 125 2.07 12.00 -9.96
CA LEU A 125 2.13 10.77 -9.18
C LEU A 125 1.41 9.65 -9.89
N GLN A 126 2.08 8.52 -10.02
CA GLN A 126 1.49 7.27 -10.45
C GLN A 126 1.53 6.33 -9.25
N ILE A 127 0.37 5.84 -8.86
CA ILE A 127 0.24 5.03 -7.65
C ILE A 127 0.13 3.56 -8.03
N VAL A 128 0.92 2.73 -7.36
CA VAL A 128 0.79 1.28 -7.44
C VAL A 128 0.61 0.74 -6.03
N VAL A 129 0.03 -0.44 -5.89
CA VAL A 129 -0.24 -1.05 -4.59
C VAL A 129 0.78 -2.15 -4.34
N ALA A 130 1.34 -2.19 -3.15
CA ALA A 130 2.26 -3.23 -2.76
C ALA A 130 1.94 -3.70 -1.34
N PRO A 131 2.31 -4.93 -0.97
CA PRO A 131 2.11 -5.40 0.39
C PRO A 131 2.85 -4.51 1.39
N GLU A 132 2.19 -4.23 2.51
CA GLU A 132 2.75 -3.36 3.54
C GLU A 132 4.13 -3.82 4.01
N PHE A 133 4.31 -5.13 4.20
CA PHE A 133 5.59 -5.65 4.68
C PHE A 133 6.73 -5.38 3.69
N GLN A 134 6.44 -5.40 2.38
CA GLN A 134 7.44 -5.11 1.36
C GLN A 134 7.83 -3.65 1.36
N ILE A 135 6.86 -2.76 1.57
CA ILE A 135 7.13 -1.33 1.68
C ILE A 135 7.96 -1.05 2.92
N ALA A 136 7.61 -1.66 4.03
CA ALA A 136 8.35 -1.50 5.29
C ALA A 136 9.78 -2.00 5.17
N LEU A 137 9.98 -3.15 4.50
CA LEU A 137 11.31 -3.70 4.25
C LEU A 137 12.15 -2.76 3.38
N ASN A 138 11.57 -2.22 2.31
CA ASN A 138 12.28 -1.31 1.44
C ASN A 138 12.65 -0.03 2.17
N GLY A 139 11.75 0.50 2.98
CA GLY A 139 12.03 1.66 3.81
C GLY A 139 13.15 1.38 4.82
N HIS A 140 13.13 0.20 5.41
CA HIS A 140 14.13 -0.21 6.36
C HIS A 140 15.50 -0.43 5.69
N HIS A 141 15.52 -1.14 4.57
CA HIS A 141 16.72 -1.32 3.76
C HIS A 141 17.30 0.01 3.32
N TYR A 142 16.44 0.89 2.93
CA TYR A 142 16.80 2.20 2.49
C TYR A 142 17.52 2.99 3.60
N MET A 143 17.13 2.75 4.83
CA MET A 143 17.70 3.44 5.96
C MET A 143 18.98 2.81 6.48
N ILE A 144 19.01 1.50 6.43
CA ILE A 144 20.20 0.74 6.83
C ILE A 144 21.13 0.59 5.63
N GLY A 145 20.59 0.83 4.43
CA GLY A 145 21.29 0.58 3.19
C GLY A 145 22.64 1.26 3.06
N SER A 146 22.74 2.48 3.58
CA SER A 146 24.02 3.18 3.57
C SER A 146 25.05 2.49 4.45
N ASP A 147 24.61 1.84 5.51
CA ASP A 147 25.50 1.11 6.41
C ASP A 147 25.84 -0.27 5.85
N PHE A 148 24.93 -0.86 5.10
CA PHE A 148 25.14 -2.17 4.50
C PHE A 148 25.99 -2.13 3.24
N ILE A 149 25.97 -1.03 2.54
CA ILE A 149 26.74 -0.86 1.32
C ILE A 149 28.22 -0.65 1.63
N LEU A 150 28.47 -0.39 2.87
CA LEU A 150 29.85 -0.31 3.34
C LEU A 150 30.42 -1.71 3.51
#